data_09a26f01f808db109b74b977781433bd
#
_entry.id   09a26f01f808db109b74b977781433bd
#
_cell.length_a   1.000
_cell.length_b   1.000
_cell.length_c   1.000
_cell.angle_alpha   90.00
_cell.angle_beta   90.00
_cell.angle_gamma   90.00
#
_symmetry.space_group_name_H-M   'P 1'
#
loop_
_entity.id
_entity.type
_entity.pdbx_description
1 polymer ?
#
loop_
_entity_poly.entity_id
_entity_poly.type
_entity_poly.pdbx_seq_one_letter_code
_entity_poly.pdbx_strand_id
1 'polypeptide(L)'
;MPVLFLACLTRRTHGLFYVMAVFRDRPAWRHYVAVGDSLTAGRGDFAADGRPIGWAQRLGNILTERTGIDCQVTNLAVDGSNVRMVLTRQVPEVAALAPDLISVTVGMNDIRLPVFSAEDFSTDLDLVLGRLAATGATVMTCTLPDIASVVELPAEYVAVAHQRLRQAGDIIRDGATKHAVLCLDVWAMSELANSPELFTADRLHPNTSGHRLLATAFADLLLPG
;
A
#
# COMPACT_ATOMS: atom_id res chain seq x y z
N MET A 1 15.89 -19.00 -26.47
CA MET A 1 14.52 -19.35 -26.06
C MET A 1 14.58 -20.06 -24.70
N PRO A 2 14.24 -19.47 -23.57
CA PRO A 2 14.06 -20.21 -22.34
C PRO A 2 12.57 -20.47 -22.09
N VAL A 3 12.31 -21.72 -21.75
CA VAL A 3 10.99 -22.30 -21.50
C VAL A 3 10.44 -21.78 -20.17
N LEU A 4 9.23 -21.24 -20.22
CA LEU A 4 8.43 -20.82 -19.06
C LEU A 4 7.93 -22.07 -18.33
N PHE A 5 8.39 -22.34 -17.12
CA PHE A 5 7.75 -23.30 -16.22
C PHE A 5 6.92 -22.52 -15.19
N LEU A 6 5.61 -22.56 -15.40
CA LEU A 6 4.62 -22.09 -14.42
C LEU A 6 4.40 -23.24 -13.43
N ALA A 7 4.95 -23.13 -12.22
CA ALA A 7 4.62 -24.05 -11.13
C ALA A 7 3.62 -23.36 -10.18
N CYS A 8 2.34 -23.69 -10.36
CA CYS A 8 1.28 -23.33 -9.44
C CYS A 8 1.29 -24.37 -8.29
N LEU A 9 1.77 -23.99 -7.11
CA LEU A 9 1.65 -24.80 -5.89
C LEU A 9 0.69 -24.11 -4.93
N THR A 10 -0.58 -24.55 -4.95
CA THR A 10 -1.56 -24.19 -3.93
C THR A 10 -1.34 -25.03 -2.68
N ARG A 11 -0.80 -24.43 -1.62
CA ARG A 11 -0.95 -24.96 -0.26
C ARG A 11 -1.84 -24.01 0.54
N ARG A 12 -3.02 -24.49 0.91
CA ARG A 12 -3.90 -23.85 1.90
C ARG A 12 -3.31 -24.09 3.29
N THR A 13 -2.68 -23.06 3.86
CA THR A 13 -2.53 -22.94 5.30
C THR A 13 -2.51 -21.44 5.62
N HIS A 14 -3.56 -20.98 6.28
CA HIS A 14 -3.69 -19.64 6.92
C HIS A 14 -3.38 -18.42 6.04
N GLY A 15 -4.29 -18.09 5.15
CA GLY A 15 -4.56 -16.69 4.76
C GLY A 15 -3.53 -15.91 3.95
N LEU A 16 -2.39 -16.45 3.57
CA LEU A 16 -1.41 -15.76 2.73
C LEU A 16 -1.48 -16.27 1.29
N PHE A 17 -2.02 -15.46 0.38
CA PHE A 17 -1.90 -15.70 -1.05
C PHE A 17 -0.56 -15.12 -1.54
N TYR A 18 0.46 -15.96 -1.72
CA TYR A 18 1.68 -15.58 -2.40
C TYR A 18 1.55 -15.84 -3.90
N VAL A 19 1.57 -14.79 -4.72
CA VAL A 19 1.98 -14.94 -6.11
C VAL A 19 3.51 -15.00 -6.09
N MET A 20 4.09 -16.19 -6.19
CA MET A 20 5.55 -16.33 -6.30
C MET A 20 5.99 -15.84 -7.67
N ALA A 21 6.47 -14.61 -7.75
CA ALA A 21 7.29 -14.17 -8.85
C ALA A 21 8.68 -14.78 -8.69
N VAL A 22 9.07 -15.68 -9.60
CA VAL A 22 10.43 -16.24 -9.64
C VAL A 22 11.35 -15.19 -10.25
N PHE A 23 11.98 -14.38 -9.43
CA PHE A 23 13.03 -13.47 -9.85
C PHE A 23 14.33 -14.27 -10.03
N ARG A 24 14.77 -14.48 -11.28
CA ARG A 24 16.08 -15.11 -11.58
C ARG A 24 17.27 -14.20 -11.29
N ASP A 25 17.06 -12.87 -11.26
CA ASP A 25 18.03 -11.88 -10.84
C ASP A 25 17.39 -11.04 -9.72
N ARG A 26 18.18 -10.63 -8.74
CA ARG A 26 17.66 -9.74 -7.68
C ARG A 26 17.10 -8.49 -8.35
N PRO A 27 15.81 -8.16 -8.15
CA PRO A 27 15.24 -7.00 -8.79
C PRO A 27 15.99 -5.75 -8.36
N ALA A 28 16.43 -4.96 -9.34
CA ALA A 28 17.18 -3.73 -9.13
C ALA A 28 16.20 -2.55 -9.19
N TRP A 29 15.51 -2.26 -8.08
CA TRP A 29 14.67 -1.08 -8.01
C TRP A 29 15.53 0.16 -7.74
N ARG A 30 15.75 0.98 -8.78
CA ARG A 30 16.53 2.21 -8.72
C ARG A 30 15.67 3.44 -8.57
N HIS A 31 14.44 3.39 -9.08
CA HIS A 31 13.50 4.49 -8.99
C HIS A 31 12.14 4.00 -8.49
N TYR A 32 11.86 4.30 -7.25
CA TYR A 32 10.60 3.99 -6.58
C TYR A 32 9.71 5.24 -6.56
N VAL A 33 8.50 5.14 -7.13
CA VAL A 33 7.48 6.18 -7.08
C VAL A 33 6.35 5.74 -6.15
N ALA A 34 6.04 6.55 -5.14
CA ALA A 34 4.96 6.32 -4.20
C ALA A 34 3.80 7.29 -4.48
N VAL A 35 2.60 6.77 -4.64
CA VAL A 35 1.35 7.53 -4.77
C VAL A 35 0.38 7.12 -3.67
N GLY A 36 -0.55 8.00 -3.30
CA GLY A 36 -1.52 7.74 -2.27
C GLY A 36 -1.96 8.96 -1.48
N ASP A 37 -2.30 8.71 -0.23
CA ASP A 37 -2.84 9.70 0.71
C ASP A 37 -1.84 10.07 1.82
N SER A 38 -2.36 10.53 2.97
CA SER A 38 -1.58 10.94 4.14
C SER A 38 -0.65 9.85 4.68
N LEU A 39 -1.03 8.57 4.57
CA LEU A 39 -0.19 7.45 4.98
C LEU A 39 1.11 7.43 4.16
N THR A 40 0.99 7.53 2.84
CA THR A 40 2.14 7.52 1.94
C THR A 40 2.91 8.85 1.97
N ALA A 41 2.21 9.99 2.20
CA ALA A 41 2.87 11.28 2.41
C ALA A 41 3.75 11.32 3.69
N GLY A 42 3.62 10.33 4.57
CA GLY A 42 4.46 10.18 5.76
C GLY A 42 3.92 10.89 7.01
N ARG A 43 2.61 11.17 7.05
CA ARG A 43 1.99 11.80 8.22
C ARG A 43 2.18 10.93 9.47
N GLY A 44 2.68 11.56 10.55
CA GLY A 44 2.97 10.88 11.81
C GLY A 44 4.44 10.46 11.98
N ASP A 45 5.28 10.59 10.95
CA ASP A 45 6.68 10.22 10.99
C ASP A 45 7.57 11.31 10.36
N PHE A 46 8.31 12.02 11.22
CA PHE A 46 9.08 13.19 10.81
C PHE A 46 10.56 13.04 11.18
N ALA A 47 11.42 13.62 10.35
CA ALA A 47 12.83 13.83 10.66
C ALA A 47 13.01 14.93 11.71
N ALA A 48 14.20 15.07 12.25
CA ALA A 48 14.53 16.09 13.24
C ALA A 48 14.33 17.53 12.72
N ASP A 49 14.40 17.73 11.41
CA ASP A 49 14.14 19.02 10.72
C ASP A 49 12.66 19.23 10.36
N GLY A 50 11.76 18.34 10.78
CA GLY A 50 10.32 18.44 10.56
C GLY A 50 9.84 17.93 9.20
N ARG A 51 10.73 17.44 8.32
CA ARG A 51 10.32 16.84 7.04
C ARG A 51 9.67 15.47 7.27
N PRO A 52 8.56 15.15 6.58
CA PRO A 52 8.00 13.82 6.64
C PRO A 52 8.99 12.79 6.05
N ILE A 53 9.15 11.66 6.74
CA ILE A 53 9.91 10.50 6.25
C ILE A 53 8.92 9.47 5.71
N GLY A 54 8.05 8.94 6.56
CA GLY A 54 7.05 7.96 6.25
C GLY A 54 7.61 6.60 5.80
N TRP A 55 6.71 5.65 5.62
CA TRP A 55 7.04 4.28 5.26
C TRP A 55 7.66 4.16 3.86
N ALA A 56 7.26 5.00 2.90
CA ALA A 56 7.77 4.95 1.54
C ALA A 56 9.26 5.25 1.46
N GLN A 57 9.72 6.32 2.12
CA GLN A 57 11.15 6.63 2.21
C GLN A 57 11.92 5.57 2.98
N ARG A 58 11.32 5.03 4.07
CA ARG A 58 11.94 3.95 4.85
C ARG A 58 12.08 2.68 4.03
N LEU A 59 11.10 2.34 3.20
CA LEU A 59 11.18 1.21 2.28
C LEU A 59 12.32 1.38 1.29
N GLY A 60 12.46 2.56 0.65
CA GLY A 60 13.58 2.83 -0.26
C GLY A 60 14.95 2.61 0.42
N ASN A 61 15.09 3.06 1.67
CA ASN A 61 16.31 2.84 2.46
C ASN A 61 16.54 1.34 2.73
N ILE A 62 15.51 0.57 3.12
CA ILE A 62 15.61 -0.88 3.35
C ILE A 62 15.97 -1.60 2.05
N LEU A 63 15.38 -1.22 0.92
CA LEU A 63 15.70 -1.81 -0.38
C LEU A 63 17.16 -1.54 -0.76
N THR A 64 17.64 -0.31 -0.58
CA THR A 64 19.06 0.04 -0.77
C THR A 64 19.97 -0.83 0.08
N GLU A 65 19.66 -0.96 1.37
CA GLU A 65 20.46 -1.76 2.30
C GLU A 65 20.46 -3.25 1.93
N ARG A 66 19.30 -3.83 1.66
CA ARG A 66 19.16 -5.28 1.39
C ARG A 66 19.69 -5.70 0.02
N THR A 67 19.63 -4.81 -0.98
CA THR A 67 20.05 -5.12 -2.35
C THR A 67 21.45 -4.62 -2.70
N GLY A 68 21.96 -3.62 -1.98
CA GLY A 68 23.18 -2.89 -2.33
C GLY A 68 23.01 -1.95 -3.52
N ILE A 69 21.77 -1.69 -3.98
CA ILE A 69 21.45 -0.83 -5.10
C ILE A 69 20.74 0.41 -4.57
N ASP A 70 21.23 1.60 -4.92
CA ASP A 70 20.61 2.87 -4.50
C ASP A 70 19.18 2.97 -5.09
N CYS A 71 18.19 3.05 -4.20
CA CYS A 71 16.78 3.15 -4.53
C CYS A 71 16.28 4.58 -4.24
N GLN A 72 16.20 5.40 -5.27
CA GLN A 72 15.71 6.77 -5.15
C GLN A 72 14.18 6.78 -5.05
N VAL A 73 13.65 7.51 -4.07
CA VAL A 73 12.21 7.59 -3.80
C VAL A 73 11.66 8.93 -4.27
N THR A 74 10.66 8.89 -5.16
CA THR A 74 9.83 10.04 -5.50
C THR A 74 8.44 9.84 -4.90
N ASN A 75 8.07 10.67 -3.94
CA ASN A 75 6.78 10.59 -3.25
C ASN A 75 5.83 11.65 -3.80
N LEU A 76 4.79 11.22 -4.54
CA LEU A 76 3.73 12.06 -5.13
C LEU A 76 2.46 12.09 -4.27
N ALA A 77 2.45 11.40 -3.14
CA ALA A 77 1.27 11.29 -2.29
C ALA A 77 0.88 12.64 -1.68
N VAL A 78 -0.42 12.87 -1.56
CA VAL A 78 -0.98 14.11 -1.02
C VAL A 78 -1.99 13.79 0.08
N ASP A 79 -1.85 14.44 1.23
CA ASP A 79 -2.77 14.32 2.36
C ASP A 79 -4.22 14.50 1.92
N GLY A 80 -5.11 13.65 2.44
CA GLY A 80 -6.55 13.72 2.18
C GLY A 80 -6.97 13.18 0.81
N SER A 81 -6.06 12.67 -0.02
CA SER A 81 -6.41 12.12 -1.33
C SER A 81 -7.33 10.90 -1.18
N ASN A 82 -8.40 10.87 -1.94
CA ASN A 82 -9.20 9.69 -2.22
C ASN A 82 -8.75 9.04 -3.55
N VAL A 83 -9.34 7.88 -3.90
CA VAL A 83 -8.95 7.14 -5.10
C VAL A 83 -9.11 7.97 -6.38
N ARG A 84 -10.17 8.78 -6.50
CA ARG A 84 -10.41 9.68 -7.64
C ARG A 84 -9.32 10.74 -7.76
N MET A 85 -8.87 11.30 -6.65
CA MET A 85 -7.79 12.28 -6.64
C MET A 85 -6.44 11.64 -7.03
N VAL A 86 -6.15 10.43 -6.56
CA VAL A 86 -4.97 9.67 -7.00
C VAL A 86 -5.03 9.43 -8.50
N LEU A 87 -6.16 8.94 -9.02
CA LEU A 87 -6.37 8.66 -10.44
C LEU A 87 -6.12 9.89 -11.33
N THR A 88 -6.63 11.05 -10.90
CA THR A 88 -6.67 12.25 -11.76
C THR A 88 -5.48 13.19 -11.61
N ARG A 89 -4.77 13.13 -10.46
CA ARG A 89 -3.69 14.08 -10.14
C ARG A 89 -2.32 13.45 -10.03
N GLN A 90 -2.23 12.20 -9.50
CA GLN A 90 -0.93 11.56 -9.23
C GLN A 90 -0.55 10.56 -10.34
N VAL A 91 -1.48 9.67 -10.72
CA VAL A 91 -1.23 8.65 -11.76
C VAL A 91 -0.70 9.22 -13.09
N PRO A 92 -1.19 10.38 -13.60
CA PRO A 92 -0.66 10.96 -14.84
C PRO A 92 0.83 11.34 -14.77
N GLU A 93 1.36 11.63 -13.57
CA GLU A 93 2.76 12.04 -13.39
C GLU A 93 3.70 10.84 -13.34
N VAL A 94 3.19 9.65 -12.96
CA VAL A 94 4.03 8.45 -12.74
C VAL A 94 4.76 8.01 -14.00
N ALA A 95 4.09 8.00 -15.16
CA ALA A 95 4.67 7.50 -16.40
C ALA A 95 5.88 8.32 -16.86
N ALA A 96 5.87 9.64 -16.63
CA ALA A 96 6.97 10.54 -16.99
C ALA A 96 8.24 10.28 -16.14
N LEU A 97 8.08 9.69 -14.96
CA LEU A 97 9.17 9.36 -14.04
C LEU A 97 9.86 8.04 -14.36
N ALA A 98 9.30 7.22 -15.26
CA ALA A 98 9.84 5.91 -15.66
C ALA A 98 10.29 5.05 -14.46
N PRO A 99 9.41 4.79 -13.47
CA PRO A 99 9.76 4.00 -12.28
C PRO A 99 9.95 2.52 -12.62
N ASP A 100 10.73 1.82 -11.80
CA ASP A 100 10.81 0.36 -11.79
C ASP A 100 10.06 -0.27 -10.59
N LEU A 101 9.68 0.55 -9.60
CA LEU A 101 8.81 0.19 -8.48
C LEU A 101 7.78 1.29 -8.25
N ILE A 102 6.53 0.88 -8.04
CA ILE A 102 5.43 1.80 -7.70
C ILE A 102 4.66 1.26 -6.49
N SER A 103 4.32 2.13 -5.55
CA SER A 103 3.30 1.81 -4.54
C SER A 103 2.09 2.71 -4.68
N VAL A 104 0.91 2.16 -4.40
CA VAL A 104 -0.32 2.93 -4.23
C VAL A 104 -1.05 2.49 -2.96
N THR A 105 -1.22 3.41 -2.01
CA THR A 105 -2.03 3.18 -0.81
C THR A 105 -3.10 4.26 -0.72
N VAL A 106 -4.36 3.85 -0.78
CA VAL A 106 -5.52 4.75 -0.83
C VAL A 106 -6.79 4.00 -0.39
N GLY A 107 -7.82 4.74 -0.01
CA GLY A 107 -9.13 4.19 0.32
C GLY A 107 -9.65 4.64 1.68
N MET A 108 -8.77 5.00 2.62
CA MET A 108 -9.17 5.45 3.95
C MET A 108 -10.04 6.73 3.87
N ASN A 109 -9.71 7.66 3.00
CA ASN A 109 -10.48 8.88 2.81
C ASN A 109 -11.81 8.61 2.09
N ASP A 110 -11.87 7.61 1.20
CA ASP A 110 -13.08 7.21 0.50
C ASP A 110 -14.14 6.66 1.48
N ILE A 111 -13.74 5.72 2.34
CA ILE A 111 -14.67 5.09 3.30
C ILE A 111 -15.17 6.06 4.38
N ARG A 112 -14.46 7.15 4.64
CA ARG A 112 -14.81 8.21 5.61
C ARG A 112 -15.78 9.24 5.06
N LEU A 113 -16.05 9.25 3.75
CA LEU A 113 -17.07 10.12 3.17
C LEU A 113 -18.45 9.82 3.77
N PRO A 114 -19.32 10.82 3.91
CA PRO A 114 -20.70 10.61 4.38
C PRO A 114 -21.41 9.53 3.57
N VAL A 115 -21.20 9.51 2.25
CA VAL A 115 -21.68 8.47 1.33
C VAL A 115 -20.44 7.78 0.72
N PHE A 116 -20.27 6.50 1.03
CA PHE A 116 -19.26 5.65 0.39
C PHE A 116 -19.94 4.82 -0.70
N SER A 117 -19.52 5.00 -1.94
CA SER A 117 -19.93 4.17 -3.08
C SER A 117 -18.83 3.15 -3.37
N ALA A 118 -19.12 1.88 -3.09
CA ALA A 118 -18.19 0.79 -3.39
C ALA A 118 -17.99 0.60 -4.90
N GLU A 119 -19.03 0.89 -5.71
CA GLU A 119 -18.98 0.81 -7.16
C GLU A 119 -18.04 1.87 -7.74
N ASP A 120 -18.15 3.13 -7.30
CA ASP A 120 -17.27 4.21 -7.73
C ASP A 120 -15.84 3.95 -7.28
N PHE A 121 -15.65 3.51 -6.02
CA PHE A 121 -14.34 3.17 -5.48
C PHE A 121 -13.69 2.04 -6.29
N SER A 122 -14.44 0.97 -6.60
CA SER A 122 -13.95 -0.16 -7.40
C SER A 122 -13.57 0.27 -8.82
N THR A 123 -14.40 1.09 -9.45
CA THR A 123 -14.16 1.60 -10.81
C THR A 123 -12.88 2.46 -10.88
N ASP A 124 -12.74 3.39 -9.96
CA ASP A 124 -11.58 4.27 -9.93
C ASP A 124 -10.29 3.52 -9.56
N LEU A 125 -10.36 2.60 -8.60
CA LEU A 125 -9.21 1.78 -8.21
C LEU A 125 -8.76 0.86 -9.35
N ASP A 126 -9.69 0.27 -10.09
CA ASP A 126 -9.39 -0.54 -11.26
C ASP A 126 -8.61 0.26 -12.32
N LEU A 127 -9.03 1.49 -12.58
CA LEU A 127 -8.31 2.40 -13.47
C LEU A 127 -6.93 2.81 -12.93
N VAL A 128 -6.80 3.05 -11.64
CA VAL A 128 -5.51 3.35 -11.00
C VAL A 128 -4.55 2.18 -11.18
N LEU A 129 -4.96 0.98 -10.72
CA LEU A 129 -4.09 -0.20 -10.77
C LEU A 129 -3.74 -0.60 -12.21
N GLY A 130 -4.72 -0.55 -13.12
CA GLY A 130 -4.50 -0.87 -14.54
C GLY A 130 -3.51 0.09 -15.21
N ARG A 131 -3.60 1.40 -14.94
CA ARG A 131 -2.66 2.39 -15.51
C ARG A 131 -1.26 2.26 -14.91
N LEU A 132 -1.16 2.00 -13.62
CA LEU A 132 0.13 1.79 -12.96
C LEU A 132 0.80 0.49 -13.44
N ALA A 133 0.06 -0.62 -13.55
CA ALA A 133 0.56 -1.89 -14.09
C ALA A 133 1.00 -1.77 -15.56
N ALA A 134 0.33 -0.93 -16.35
CA ALA A 134 0.69 -0.70 -17.75
C ALA A 134 2.04 0.01 -17.94
N THR A 135 2.64 0.58 -16.89
CA THR A 135 4.00 1.15 -16.94
C THR A 135 5.09 0.09 -17.09
N GLY A 136 4.80 -1.17 -16.76
CA GLY A 136 5.76 -2.26 -16.71
C GLY A 136 6.60 -2.30 -15.42
N ALA A 137 6.41 -1.37 -14.49
CA ALA A 137 7.04 -1.38 -13.17
C ALA A 137 6.46 -2.50 -12.29
N THR A 138 7.21 -2.92 -11.27
CA THR A 138 6.62 -3.68 -10.15
C THR A 138 5.65 -2.78 -9.40
N VAL A 139 4.38 -3.18 -9.29
CA VAL A 139 3.36 -2.39 -8.57
C VAL A 139 2.96 -3.10 -7.29
N MET A 140 2.82 -2.35 -6.21
CA MET A 140 2.34 -2.86 -4.92
C MET A 140 1.28 -1.96 -4.30
N THR A 141 0.40 -2.57 -3.53
CA THR A 141 -0.65 -1.92 -2.75
C THR A 141 -0.83 -2.62 -1.40
N CYS A 142 -1.74 -2.15 -0.57
CA CYS A 142 -2.15 -2.86 0.63
C CYS A 142 -3.65 -2.69 0.90
N THR A 143 -4.21 -3.65 1.65
CA THR A 143 -5.55 -3.50 2.22
C THR A 143 -5.57 -2.43 3.32
N LEU A 144 -6.75 -2.03 3.75
CA LEU A 144 -6.90 -1.09 4.86
C LEU A 144 -6.80 -1.82 6.20
N PRO A 145 -6.15 -1.24 7.23
CA PRO A 145 -6.15 -1.80 8.57
C PRO A 145 -7.53 -1.69 9.22
N ASP A 146 -7.85 -2.57 10.16
CA ASP A 146 -9.08 -2.48 10.98
C ASP A 146 -8.93 -1.39 12.05
N ILE A 147 -9.00 -0.14 11.62
CA ILE A 147 -8.94 1.00 12.53
C ILE A 147 -10.21 1.21 13.35
N ALA A 148 -11.33 0.57 12.98
CA ALA A 148 -12.59 0.73 13.72
C ALA A 148 -12.49 0.20 15.16
N SER A 149 -11.52 -0.69 15.43
CA SER A 149 -11.21 -1.19 16.78
C SER A 149 -10.30 -0.26 17.59
N VAL A 150 -9.56 0.66 16.95
CA VAL A 150 -8.60 1.56 17.64
C VAL A 150 -9.05 3.02 17.69
N VAL A 151 -9.83 3.46 16.69
CA VAL A 151 -10.41 4.81 16.67
C VAL A 151 -11.66 4.85 17.55
N GLU A 152 -11.76 5.87 18.40
CA GLU A 152 -12.96 6.09 19.22
C GLU A 152 -14.11 6.58 18.33
N LEU A 153 -14.94 5.64 17.87
CA LEU A 153 -16.16 5.93 17.11
C LEU A 153 -17.38 5.81 18.02
N PRO A 154 -18.42 6.67 17.84
CA PRO A 154 -19.72 6.40 18.43
C PRO A 154 -20.24 5.02 18.02
N ALA A 155 -20.88 4.30 18.96
CA ALA A 155 -21.24 2.89 18.79
C ALA A 155 -22.07 2.63 17.52
N GLU A 156 -22.93 3.57 17.11
CA GLU A 156 -23.75 3.49 15.92
C GLU A 156 -22.94 3.51 14.60
N TYR A 157 -21.71 4.02 14.62
CA TYR A 157 -20.86 4.07 13.42
C TYR A 157 -19.87 2.90 13.31
N VAL A 158 -19.61 2.18 14.40
CA VAL A 158 -18.62 1.09 14.42
C VAL A 158 -18.94 0.02 13.38
N ALA A 159 -20.21 -0.46 13.35
CA ALA A 159 -20.63 -1.51 12.40
C ALA A 159 -20.50 -1.05 10.96
N VAL A 160 -20.85 0.19 10.66
CA VAL A 160 -20.74 0.79 9.32
C VAL A 160 -19.27 0.94 8.92
N ALA A 161 -18.41 1.38 9.83
CA ALA A 161 -16.98 1.50 9.59
C ALA A 161 -16.34 0.14 9.26
N HIS A 162 -16.61 -0.89 10.06
CA HIS A 162 -16.16 -2.25 9.78
C HIS A 162 -16.65 -2.77 8.42
N GLN A 163 -17.92 -2.54 8.09
CA GLN A 163 -18.47 -2.98 6.80
C GLN A 163 -17.74 -2.31 5.64
N ARG A 164 -17.56 -0.98 5.68
CA ARG A 164 -16.89 -0.21 4.63
C ARG A 164 -15.41 -0.61 4.48
N LEU A 165 -14.70 -0.79 5.61
CA LEU A 165 -13.30 -1.22 5.64
C LEU A 165 -13.13 -2.60 4.98
N ARG A 166 -13.99 -3.57 5.33
CA ARG A 166 -13.97 -4.91 4.70
C ARG A 166 -14.26 -4.82 3.21
N GLN A 167 -15.31 -4.11 2.81
CA GLN A 167 -15.71 -3.96 1.42
C GLN A 167 -14.60 -3.30 0.58
N ALA A 168 -13.97 -2.23 1.08
CA ALA A 168 -12.83 -1.61 0.43
C ALA A 168 -11.62 -2.56 0.37
N GLY A 169 -11.34 -3.31 1.44
CA GLY A 169 -10.28 -4.30 1.47
C GLY A 169 -10.45 -5.41 0.44
N ASP A 170 -11.69 -5.92 0.26
CA ASP A 170 -12.01 -6.93 -0.75
C ASP A 170 -11.82 -6.37 -2.17
N ILE A 171 -12.31 -5.15 -2.43
CA ILE A 171 -12.11 -4.45 -3.73
C ILE A 171 -10.61 -4.27 -4.03
N ILE A 172 -9.80 -3.91 -3.04
CA ILE A 172 -8.34 -3.77 -3.21
C ILE A 172 -7.71 -5.11 -3.57
N ARG A 173 -8.05 -6.21 -2.89
CA ARG A 173 -7.52 -7.56 -3.18
C ARG A 173 -7.90 -8.02 -4.58
N ASP A 174 -9.17 -7.84 -4.95
CA ASP A 174 -9.68 -8.24 -6.27
C ASP A 174 -8.98 -7.45 -7.39
N GLY A 175 -8.87 -6.13 -7.24
CA GLY A 175 -8.16 -5.25 -8.17
C GLY A 175 -6.68 -5.60 -8.27
N ALA A 176 -6.01 -5.86 -7.16
CA ALA A 176 -4.60 -6.29 -7.14
C ALA A 176 -4.40 -7.62 -7.87
N THR A 177 -5.30 -8.60 -7.64
CA THR A 177 -5.28 -9.89 -8.34
C THR A 177 -5.49 -9.71 -9.84
N LYS A 178 -6.46 -8.89 -10.24
CA LYS A 178 -6.80 -8.63 -11.65
C LYS A 178 -5.64 -8.04 -12.44
N HIS A 179 -4.88 -7.14 -11.83
CA HIS A 179 -3.80 -6.41 -12.48
C HIS A 179 -2.38 -6.94 -12.16
N ALA A 180 -2.28 -8.11 -11.50
CA ALA A 180 -1.01 -8.71 -11.05
C ALA A 180 -0.17 -7.75 -10.18
N VAL A 181 -0.82 -6.97 -9.32
CA VAL A 181 -0.23 -6.07 -8.34
C VAL A 181 0.03 -6.82 -7.03
N LEU A 182 1.20 -6.63 -6.44
CA LEU A 182 1.51 -7.18 -5.12
C LEU A 182 0.65 -6.51 -4.06
N CYS A 183 -0.03 -7.30 -3.23
CA CYS A 183 -0.93 -6.77 -2.20
C CYS A 183 -0.50 -7.24 -0.81
N LEU A 184 -0.11 -6.29 0.04
CA LEU A 184 0.13 -6.54 1.46
C LEU A 184 -1.23 -6.56 2.18
N ASP A 185 -1.58 -7.69 2.78
CA ASP A 185 -2.83 -7.78 3.56
C ASP A 185 -2.65 -7.22 4.97
N VAL A 186 -2.74 -5.91 5.08
CA VAL A 186 -2.62 -5.17 6.36
C VAL A 186 -3.79 -5.50 7.30
N TRP A 187 -4.96 -5.86 6.77
CA TRP A 187 -6.08 -6.32 7.59
C TRP A 187 -5.72 -7.55 8.43
N ALA A 188 -4.93 -8.46 7.86
CA ALA A 188 -4.48 -9.68 8.54
C ALA A 188 -3.31 -9.46 9.50
N MET A 189 -2.72 -8.27 9.53
CA MET A 189 -1.61 -7.92 10.44
C MET A 189 -2.14 -7.61 11.85
N SER A 190 -2.23 -8.63 12.69
CA SER A 190 -2.74 -8.52 14.08
C SER A 190 -1.98 -7.49 14.92
N GLU A 191 -0.69 -7.29 14.64
CA GLU A 191 0.15 -6.29 15.32
C GLU A 191 -0.36 -4.86 15.11
N LEU A 192 -0.85 -4.52 13.90
CA LEU A 192 -1.43 -3.18 13.66
C LEU A 192 -2.81 -3.02 14.31
N ALA A 193 -3.64 -4.06 14.27
CA ALA A 193 -5.00 -4.00 14.81
C ALA A 193 -5.04 -3.90 16.35
N ASN A 194 -4.00 -4.42 17.05
CA ASN A 194 -3.99 -4.54 18.51
C ASN A 194 -2.94 -3.66 19.20
N SER A 195 -2.27 -2.77 18.47
CA SER A 195 -1.14 -1.98 18.98
C SER A 195 -1.38 -0.48 18.81
N PRO A 196 -2.23 0.13 19.67
CA PRO A 196 -2.51 1.57 19.61
C PRO A 196 -1.23 2.43 19.76
N GLU A 197 -0.17 1.88 20.36
CA GLU A 197 1.15 2.52 20.47
C GLU A 197 1.87 2.69 19.12
N LEU A 198 1.41 2.06 18.04
CA LEU A 198 1.94 2.26 16.69
C LEU A 198 1.31 3.45 15.96
N PHE A 199 0.32 4.10 16.58
CA PHE A 199 -0.38 5.23 15.99
C PHE A 199 -0.05 6.54 16.71
N THR A 200 -0.31 7.65 16.03
CA THR A 200 -0.29 8.99 16.64
C THR A 200 -1.52 9.18 17.56
N ALA A 201 -1.60 10.31 18.24
CA ALA A 201 -2.71 10.60 19.15
C ALA A 201 -4.10 10.57 18.48
N ASP A 202 -4.15 10.75 17.14
CA ASP A 202 -5.41 10.67 16.38
C ASP A 202 -5.86 9.23 16.10
N ARG A 203 -5.04 8.24 16.45
CA ARG A 203 -5.28 6.80 16.28
C ARG A 203 -5.59 6.36 14.82
N LEU A 204 -5.35 7.26 13.88
CA LEU A 204 -5.58 7.04 12.46
C LEU A 204 -4.26 6.90 11.70
N HIS A 205 -3.30 7.78 11.99
CA HIS A 205 -2.02 7.79 11.31
C HIS A 205 -0.98 7.03 12.13
N PRO A 206 -0.22 6.13 11.48
CA PRO A 206 0.91 5.48 12.14
C PRO A 206 1.93 6.52 12.62
N ASN A 207 2.54 6.26 13.76
CA ASN A 207 3.74 6.99 14.20
C ASN A 207 5.01 6.38 13.58
N THR A 208 6.18 6.85 13.99
CA THR A 208 7.47 6.36 13.49
C THR A 208 7.60 4.83 13.55
N SER A 209 7.11 4.19 14.63
CA SER A 209 7.18 2.73 14.79
C SER A 209 6.21 2.02 13.83
N GLY A 210 5.00 2.54 13.66
CA GLY A 210 4.03 2.02 12.71
C GLY A 210 4.51 2.16 11.26
N HIS A 211 5.11 3.30 10.90
CA HIS A 211 5.71 3.48 9.57
C HIS A 211 6.90 2.54 9.33
N ARG A 212 7.73 2.25 10.34
CA ARG A 212 8.81 1.26 10.23
C ARG A 212 8.27 -0.15 10.00
N LEU A 213 7.24 -0.55 10.77
CA LEU A 213 6.60 -1.85 10.61
C LEU A 213 6.06 -2.03 9.20
N LEU A 214 5.33 -1.04 8.67
CA LEU A 214 4.77 -1.07 7.33
C LEU A 214 5.86 -1.16 6.26
N ALA A 215 6.93 -0.37 6.37
CA ALA A 215 8.07 -0.41 5.45
C ALA A 215 8.76 -1.78 5.44
N THR A 216 8.94 -2.40 6.61
CA THR A 216 9.52 -3.74 6.72
C THR A 216 8.62 -4.78 6.07
N ALA A 217 7.31 -4.74 6.32
CA ALA A 217 6.35 -5.67 5.74
C ALA A 217 6.32 -5.59 4.20
N PHE A 218 6.38 -4.38 3.62
CA PHE A 218 6.50 -4.23 2.17
C PHE A 218 7.86 -4.72 1.65
N ALA A 219 8.95 -4.50 2.38
CA ALA A 219 10.26 -5.02 1.98
C ALA A 219 10.27 -6.56 1.97
N ASP A 220 9.63 -7.19 2.95
CA ASP A 220 9.52 -8.65 3.02
C ASP A 220 8.59 -9.22 1.94
N LEU A 221 7.57 -8.47 1.52
CA LEU A 221 6.73 -8.81 0.37
C LEU A 221 7.52 -8.77 -0.95
N LEU A 222 8.42 -7.79 -1.11
CA LEU A 222 9.24 -7.59 -2.31
C LEU A 222 10.46 -8.52 -2.37
N LEU A 223 11.03 -8.86 -1.22
CA LEU A 223 12.25 -9.66 -1.07
C LEU A 223 11.97 -10.81 -0.08
N PRO A 224 11.12 -11.79 -0.47
CA PRO A 224 10.91 -12.94 0.39
C PRO A 224 12.23 -13.69 0.59
N GLY A 225 12.57 -13.93 1.87
CA GLY A 225 13.80 -14.59 2.30
C GLY A 225 13.89 -16.07 1.88
#